data_acfb8371672dec8b23d17b8907b09531
#
_entry.id   acfb8371672dec8b23d17b8907b09531
#
_cell.length_a   1.000
_cell.length_b   1.000
_cell.length_c   1.000
_cell.angle_alpha   90.00
_cell.angle_beta   90.00
_cell.angle_gamma   90.00
#
_symmetry.space_group_name_H-M   'P 1'
#
loop_
_entity.id
_entity.type
_entity.pdbx_description
1 polymer ?
#
loop_
_entity_poly.entity_id
_entity_poly.type
_entity_poly.pdbx_seq_one_letter_code
_entity_poly.pdbx_strand_id
1 'polypeptide(L)'
;MFIYDYYRGKTIKARLIILGFLYSLAIIATGITAKCASDTVFYATLAASLVIGAITTTMGITSILEPLGRITGYLQDMAKGDLTNTVKAKRKTEFSVVLNTMHDMQQFLKSMIADIQKSSEHLAVAANSLNASSTQIASGTDEASDKSRSVTTAVDQLSHTITSISESCDDMKLKAAETEKATLSGVQIVDSMSTIMQEIDTM
;
A
#
# COMPACT_ATOMS: atom_id res chain seq x y z
N MET A 1 32.73 -3.24 -45.64
CA MET A 1 31.49 -3.02 -44.85
C MET A 1 30.77 -4.33 -44.57
N PHE A 2 30.57 -5.24 -45.53
CA PHE A 2 29.89 -6.55 -45.37
C PHE A 2 30.53 -7.51 -44.34
N ILE A 3 31.87 -7.63 -44.34
CA ILE A 3 32.61 -8.54 -43.45
C ILE A 3 32.50 -8.07 -41.98
N TYR A 4 32.52 -6.77 -41.75
CA TYR A 4 32.36 -6.16 -40.40
C TYR A 4 30.97 -6.43 -39.83
N ASP A 5 29.90 -6.27 -40.62
CA ASP A 5 28.52 -6.53 -40.18
C ASP A 5 28.24 -8.02 -39.94
N TYR A 6 28.82 -8.91 -40.77
CA TYR A 6 28.74 -10.36 -40.56
C TYR A 6 29.42 -10.78 -39.26
N TYR A 7 30.64 -10.25 -38.99
CA TYR A 7 31.36 -10.52 -37.74
C TYR A 7 30.62 -10.04 -36.54
N ARG A 8 30.02 -8.87 -36.61
CA ARG A 8 29.25 -8.25 -35.52
C ARG A 8 27.92 -8.94 -35.21
N GLY A 9 27.40 -9.75 -36.12
CA GLY A 9 26.20 -10.59 -35.94
C GLY A 9 26.44 -11.92 -35.23
N LYS A 10 27.71 -12.37 -35.10
CA LYS A 10 28.06 -13.63 -34.45
C LYS A 10 28.13 -13.50 -32.91
N THR A 11 27.98 -14.64 -32.24
CA THR A 11 28.14 -14.74 -30.75
C THR A 11 29.55 -14.33 -30.34
N ILE A 12 29.71 -13.85 -29.10
CA ILE A 12 31.03 -13.46 -28.55
C ILE A 12 32.01 -14.63 -28.65
N LYS A 13 31.54 -15.85 -28.31
CA LYS A 13 32.33 -17.08 -28.41
C LYS A 13 32.85 -17.32 -29.84
N ALA A 14 31.97 -17.19 -30.82
CA ALA A 14 32.36 -17.39 -32.23
C ALA A 14 33.38 -16.34 -32.71
N ARG A 15 33.25 -15.09 -32.24
CA ARG A 15 34.21 -14.01 -32.58
C ARG A 15 35.59 -14.28 -31.99
N LEU A 16 35.66 -14.70 -30.71
CA LEU A 16 36.92 -15.04 -30.05
C LEU A 16 37.59 -16.24 -30.71
N ILE A 17 36.83 -17.26 -31.12
CA ILE A 17 37.35 -18.42 -31.85
C ILE A 17 37.92 -18.01 -33.19
N ILE A 18 37.20 -17.19 -33.96
CA ILE A 18 37.67 -16.68 -35.28
C ILE A 18 38.95 -15.86 -35.10
N LEU A 19 39.00 -15.01 -34.06
CA LEU A 19 40.17 -14.18 -33.77
C LEU A 19 41.36 -15.05 -33.38
N GLY A 20 41.19 -16.05 -32.53
CA GLY A 20 42.22 -17.02 -32.16
C GLY A 20 42.73 -17.82 -33.34
N PHE A 21 41.81 -18.25 -34.23
CA PHE A 21 42.19 -18.99 -35.44
C PHE A 21 43.01 -18.14 -36.42
N LEU A 22 42.64 -16.89 -36.66
CA LEU A 22 43.37 -15.93 -37.45
C LEU A 22 44.79 -15.67 -36.93
N TYR A 23 44.92 -15.49 -35.60
CA TYR A 23 46.23 -15.34 -34.96
C TYR A 23 47.09 -16.60 -35.09
N SER A 24 46.54 -17.79 -34.90
CA SER A 24 47.28 -19.06 -35.05
C SER A 24 47.76 -19.23 -36.48
N LEU A 25 46.93 -18.91 -37.47
CA LEU A 25 47.29 -18.99 -38.89
C LEU A 25 48.39 -17.99 -39.25
N ALA A 26 48.34 -16.77 -38.74
CA ALA A 26 49.39 -15.76 -38.92
C ALA A 26 50.75 -16.19 -38.33
N ILE A 27 50.74 -16.80 -37.13
CA ILE A 27 51.95 -17.32 -36.46
C ILE A 27 52.54 -18.47 -37.29
N ILE A 28 51.70 -19.40 -37.77
CA ILE A 28 52.18 -20.53 -38.62
C ILE A 28 52.76 -20.01 -39.92
N ALA A 29 52.14 -19.06 -40.60
CA ALA A 29 52.61 -18.46 -41.81
C ALA A 29 53.98 -17.78 -41.65
N THR A 30 54.16 -16.99 -40.57
CA THR A 30 55.48 -16.37 -40.24
C THR A 30 56.52 -17.40 -39.89
N GLY A 31 56.17 -18.52 -39.23
CA GLY A 31 57.09 -19.61 -38.92
C GLY A 31 57.60 -20.37 -40.18
N ILE A 32 56.69 -20.59 -41.17
CA ILE A 32 57.05 -21.24 -42.45
C ILE A 32 57.97 -20.33 -43.26
N THR A 33 57.63 -19.04 -43.38
CA THR A 33 58.44 -18.08 -44.18
C THR A 33 59.83 -17.84 -43.53
N ALA A 34 59.98 -17.94 -42.27
CA ALA A 34 61.27 -17.86 -41.56
C ALA A 34 62.23 -18.98 -41.95
N LYS A 35 61.75 -20.15 -42.36
CA LYS A 35 62.57 -21.31 -42.74
C LYS A 35 62.83 -21.45 -44.20
N CYS A 36 61.96 -20.95 -45.04
CA CYS A 36 61.94 -21.28 -46.50
C CYS A 36 62.06 -20.10 -47.45
N ALA A 37 62.01 -18.84 -46.95
CA ALA A 37 61.93 -17.65 -47.77
C ALA A 37 63.15 -16.72 -47.62
N SER A 38 63.37 -15.83 -48.59
CA SER A 38 64.32 -14.72 -48.53
C SER A 38 63.96 -13.74 -47.42
N ASP A 39 64.98 -13.09 -46.80
CA ASP A 39 64.82 -12.13 -45.74
C ASP A 39 63.77 -11.06 -46.00
N THR A 40 63.69 -10.58 -47.24
CA THR A 40 62.68 -9.59 -47.61
C THR A 40 61.24 -10.11 -47.53
N VAL A 41 61.00 -11.38 -47.89
CA VAL A 41 59.68 -12.01 -47.80
C VAL A 41 59.28 -12.25 -46.33
N PHE A 42 60.24 -12.60 -45.48
CA PHE A 42 60.05 -12.76 -44.06
C PHE A 42 59.59 -11.45 -43.35
N TYR A 43 60.31 -10.34 -43.60
CA TYR A 43 59.92 -9.03 -43.01
C TYR A 43 58.58 -8.53 -43.53
N ALA A 44 58.27 -8.77 -44.82
CA ALA A 44 56.98 -8.41 -45.39
C ALA A 44 55.81 -9.18 -44.76
N THR A 45 55.95 -10.50 -44.54
CA THR A 45 54.92 -11.34 -43.91
C THR A 45 54.75 -11.01 -42.41
N LEU A 46 55.83 -10.68 -41.71
CA LEU A 46 55.81 -10.25 -40.33
C LEU A 46 55.07 -8.90 -40.17
N ALA A 47 55.36 -7.93 -41.03
CA ALA A 47 54.65 -6.65 -41.04
C ALA A 47 53.14 -6.81 -41.34
N ALA A 48 52.80 -7.64 -42.34
CA ALA A 48 51.41 -7.93 -42.70
C ALA A 48 50.64 -8.60 -41.52
N SER A 49 51.26 -9.57 -40.84
CA SER A 49 50.65 -10.25 -39.71
C SER A 49 50.41 -9.32 -38.49
N LEU A 50 51.32 -8.39 -38.23
CA LEU A 50 51.15 -7.36 -37.19
C LEU A 50 49.99 -6.41 -37.51
N VAL A 51 49.87 -5.94 -38.77
CA VAL A 51 48.77 -5.06 -39.19
C VAL A 51 47.42 -5.78 -39.10
N ILE A 52 47.33 -7.00 -39.60
CA ILE A 52 46.10 -7.80 -39.51
C ILE A 52 45.76 -8.07 -38.04
N GLY A 53 46.74 -8.38 -37.20
CA GLY A 53 46.56 -8.57 -35.75
C GLY A 53 46.03 -7.32 -35.08
N ALA A 54 46.57 -6.14 -35.35
CA ALA A 54 46.10 -4.88 -34.79
C ALA A 54 44.64 -4.56 -35.20
N ILE A 55 44.30 -4.74 -36.46
CA ILE A 55 42.95 -4.51 -36.98
C ILE A 55 41.93 -5.46 -36.30
N THR A 56 42.25 -6.75 -36.27
CA THR A 56 41.33 -7.76 -35.68
C THR A 56 41.15 -7.57 -34.20
N THR A 57 42.20 -7.20 -33.45
CA THR A 57 42.14 -6.91 -32.03
C THR A 57 41.28 -5.69 -31.75
N THR A 58 41.51 -4.58 -32.46
CA THR A 58 40.71 -3.35 -32.32
C THR A 58 39.22 -3.61 -32.63
N MET A 59 38.94 -4.38 -33.68
CA MET A 59 37.59 -4.78 -34.05
C MET A 59 36.94 -5.69 -32.97
N GLY A 60 37.71 -6.57 -32.35
CA GLY A 60 37.24 -7.41 -31.25
C GLY A 60 36.88 -6.58 -30.01
N ILE A 61 37.76 -5.66 -29.59
CA ILE A 61 37.57 -4.78 -28.45
C ILE A 61 36.33 -3.89 -28.62
N THR A 62 36.23 -3.19 -29.75
CA THR A 62 35.07 -2.29 -29.98
C THR A 62 33.75 -3.05 -30.05
N SER A 63 33.76 -4.30 -30.54
CA SER A 63 32.53 -5.13 -30.61
C SER A 63 32.01 -5.59 -29.26
N ILE A 64 32.81 -5.52 -28.18
CA ILE A 64 32.45 -5.88 -26.81
C ILE A 64 32.19 -4.63 -25.99
N LEU A 65 33.06 -3.62 -26.08
CA LEU A 65 32.96 -2.42 -25.24
C LEU A 65 31.72 -1.56 -25.57
N GLU A 66 31.36 -1.46 -26.87
CA GLU A 66 30.21 -0.64 -27.28
C GLU A 66 28.86 -1.14 -26.71
N PRO A 67 28.51 -2.45 -26.78
CA PRO A 67 27.31 -2.96 -26.10
C PRO A 67 27.35 -2.86 -24.58
N LEU A 68 28.53 -3.09 -23.97
CA LEU A 68 28.71 -2.95 -22.50
C LEU A 68 28.46 -1.51 -22.04
N GLY A 69 29.01 -0.54 -22.77
CA GLY A 69 28.78 0.88 -22.47
C GLY A 69 27.29 1.26 -22.51
N ARG A 70 26.52 0.70 -23.46
CA ARG A 70 25.08 0.90 -23.55
C ARG A 70 24.34 0.26 -22.38
N ILE A 71 24.69 -0.96 -22.00
CA ILE A 71 24.12 -1.65 -20.85
C ILE A 71 24.37 -0.84 -19.58
N THR A 72 25.60 -0.37 -19.38
CA THR A 72 25.95 0.46 -18.22
C THR A 72 25.17 1.77 -18.21
N GLY A 73 24.99 2.43 -19.35
CA GLY A 73 24.16 3.62 -19.49
C GLY A 73 22.72 3.40 -19.07
N TYR A 74 22.07 2.35 -19.58
CA TYR A 74 20.71 2.00 -19.17
C TYR A 74 20.57 1.69 -17.67
N LEU A 75 21.55 0.97 -17.09
CA LEU A 75 21.57 0.70 -15.65
C LEU A 75 21.71 1.98 -14.83
N GLN A 76 22.55 2.92 -15.27
CA GLN A 76 22.70 4.21 -14.61
C GLN A 76 21.42 5.06 -14.68
N ASP A 77 20.73 5.07 -15.83
CA ASP A 77 19.45 5.77 -15.98
C ASP A 77 18.40 5.16 -15.04
N MET A 78 18.29 3.83 -15.01
CA MET A 78 17.40 3.13 -14.08
C MET A 78 17.74 3.40 -12.61
N ALA A 79 19.02 3.45 -12.26
CA ALA A 79 19.47 3.76 -10.89
C ALA A 79 19.14 5.19 -10.47
N LYS A 80 19.02 6.13 -11.42
CA LYS A 80 18.55 7.50 -11.19
C LYS A 80 17.03 7.63 -11.17
N GLY A 81 16.30 6.52 -11.38
CA GLY A 81 14.84 6.50 -11.46
C GLY A 81 14.28 6.83 -12.84
N ASP A 82 15.12 7.04 -13.85
CA ASP A 82 14.66 7.22 -15.23
C ASP A 82 14.34 5.87 -15.87
N LEU A 83 13.07 5.54 -15.90
CA LEU A 83 12.53 4.34 -16.54
C LEU A 83 11.91 4.63 -17.92
N THR A 84 12.08 5.85 -18.47
CA THR A 84 11.45 6.25 -19.75
C THR A 84 12.16 5.66 -20.95
N ASN A 85 13.50 5.48 -20.86
CA ASN A 85 14.31 4.93 -21.91
C ASN A 85 13.91 3.50 -22.27
N THR A 86 13.64 3.24 -23.55
CA THR A 86 13.27 1.89 -24.02
C THR A 86 14.52 1.06 -24.29
N VAL A 87 14.73 0.04 -23.46
CA VAL A 87 15.78 -0.95 -23.66
C VAL A 87 15.36 -1.90 -24.80
N LYS A 88 16.05 -1.85 -25.94
CA LYS A 88 15.78 -2.74 -27.09
C LYS A 88 17.03 -3.44 -27.57
N ALA A 89 16.96 -4.75 -27.69
CA ALA A 89 18.00 -5.56 -28.36
C ALA A 89 17.85 -5.46 -29.87
N LYS A 90 18.88 -4.91 -30.56
CA LYS A 90 18.89 -4.79 -32.04
C LYS A 90 19.37 -6.06 -32.77
N ARG A 91 20.03 -6.99 -32.08
CA ARG A 91 20.68 -8.18 -32.67
C ARG A 91 20.53 -9.39 -31.73
N LYS A 92 20.53 -10.62 -32.30
CA LYS A 92 20.51 -11.87 -31.54
C LYS A 92 21.93 -12.26 -31.10
N THR A 93 22.40 -11.67 -30.02
CA THR A 93 23.72 -11.96 -29.42
C THR A 93 23.53 -12.20 -27.92
N GLU A 94 24.57 -12.63 -27.19
CA GLU A 94 24.54 -12.80 -25.75
C GLU A 94 24.11 -11.51 -25.01
N PHE A 95 24.51 -10.36 -25.58
CA PHE A 95 24.06 -9.05 -25.07
C PHE A 95 22.56 -8.80 -25.19
N SER A 96 21.90 -9.46 -26.16
CA SER A 96 20.45 -9.35 -26.31
C SER A 96 19.70 -9.98 -25.15
N VAL A 97 20.23 -11.08 -24.61
CA VAL A 97 19.63 -11.72 -23.43
C VAL A 97 19.68 -10.76 -22.25
N VAL A 98 20.84 -10.13 -22.01
CA VAL A 98 20.99 -9.14 -20.93
C VAL A 98 20.05 -7.95 -21.13
N LEU A 99 19.96 -7.40 -22.33
CA LEU A 99 19.09 -6.27 -22.65
C LEU A 99 17.60 -6.63 -22.49
N ASN A 100 17.19 -7.84 -22.87
CA ASN A 100 15.81 -8.30 -22.67
C ASN A 100 15.50 -8.46 -21.18
N THR A 101 16.38 -9.08 -20.39
CA THR A 101 16.22 -9.18 -18.93
C THR A 101 16.13 -7.80 -18.27
N MET A 102 16.94 -6.84 -18.74
CA MET A 102 16.83 -5.44 -18.27
C MET A 102 15.50 -4.80 -18.65
N HIS A 103 15.00 -5.07 -19.85
CA HIS A 103 13.68 -4.60 -20.28
C HIS A 103 12.58 -5.16 -19.36
N ASP A 104 12.61 -6.45 -19.09
CA ASP A 104 11.65 -7.12 -18.22
C ASP A 104 11.71 -6.53 -16.79
N MET A 105 12.92 -6.31 -16.27
CA MET A 105 13.13 -5.64 -14.98
C MET A 105 12.58 -4.21 -14.98
N GLN A 106 12.79 -3.45 -16.07
CA GLN A 106 12.25 -2.10 -16.21
C GLN A 106 10.71 -2.10 -16.20
N GLN A 107 10.08 -3.04 -16.91
CA GLN A 107 8.62 -3.19 -16.92
C GLN A 107 8.09 -3.57 -15.54
N PHE A 108 8.75 -4.49 -14.85
CA PHE A 108 8.40 -4.87 -13.49
C PHE A 108 8.46 -3.67 -12.52
N LEU A 109 9.52 -2.86 -12.58
CA LEU A 109 9.64 -1.66 -11.76
C LEU A 109 8.53 -0.64 -12.07
N LYS A 110 8.20 -0.43 -13.35
CA LYS A 110 7.07 0.44 -13.75
C LYS A 110 5.74 -0.03 -13.18
N SER A 111 5.46 -1.34 -13.28
CA SER A 111 4.25 -1.94 -12.71
C SER A 111 4.20 -1.74 -11.18
N MET A 112 5.30 -2.02 -10.49
CA MET A 112 5.40 -1.84 -9.05
C MET A 112 5.13 -0.38 -8.62
N ILE A 113 5.69 0.60 -9.33
CA ILE A 113 5.45 2.02 -9.06
C ILE A 113 3.97 2.38 -9.27
N ALA A 114 3.36 1.89 -10.34
CA ALA A 114 1.93 2.11 -10.60
C ALA A 114 1.04 1.50 -9.51
N ASP A 115 1.37 0.30 -9.02
CA ASP A 115 0.64 -0.35 -7.93
C ASP A 115 0.80 0.41 -6.60
N ILE A 116 2.00 0.94 -6.32
CA ILE A 116 2.25 1.79 -5.14
C ILE A 116 1.43 3.09 -5.23
N GLN A 117 1.41 3.73 -6.39
CA GLN A 117 0.61 4.95 -6.60
C GLN A 117 -0.87 4.69 -6.35
N LYS A 118 -1.42 3.62 -6.91
CA LYS A 118 -2.80 3.20 -6.70
C LYS A 118 -3.10 2.90 -5.24
N SER A 119 -2.20 2.20 -4.56
CA SER A 119 -2.34 1.89 -3.13
C SER A 119 -2.30 3.15 -2.27
N SER A 120 -1.45 4.13 -2.63
CA SER A 120 -1.37 5.43 -1.95
C SER A 120 -2.65 6.24 -2.12
N GLU A 121 -3.26 6.21 -3.31
CA GLU A 121 -4.55 6.86 -3.58
C GLU A 121 -5.67 6.21 -2.75
N HIS A 122 -5.74 4.88 -2.70
CA HIS A 122 -6.69 4.17 -1.84
C HIS A 122 -6.50 4.51 -0.37
N LEU A 123 -5.26 4.62 0.09
CA LEU A 123 -4.97 5.01 1.47
C LEU A 123 -5.45 6.44 1.77
N ALA A 124 -5.25 7.38 0.84
CA ALA A 124 -5.74 8.75 0.98
C ALA A 124 -7.28 8.80 1.07
N VAL A 125 -7.98 8.05 0.23
CA VAL A 125 -9.45 7.94 0.28
C VAL A 125 -9.91 7.32 1.61
N ALA A 126 -9.26 6.25 2.08
CA ALA A 126 -9.58 5.62 3.35
C ALA A 126 -9.35 6.56 4.54
N ALA A 127 -8.26 7.34 4.53
CA ALA A 127 -7.97 8.33 5.56
C ALA A 127 -9.03 9.44 5.61
N ASN A 128 -9.49 9.93 4.45
CA ASN A 128 -10.57 10.91 4.38
C ASN A 128 -11.90 10.34 4.91
N SER A 129 -12.23 9.10 4.57
CA SER A 129 -13.43 8.41 5.08
C SER A 129 -13.36 8.21 6.59
N LEU A 130 -12.19 7.85 7.12
CA LEU A 130 -11.98 7.71 8.55
C LEU A 130 -12.15 9.06 9.29
N ASN A 131 -11.64 10.14 8.72
CA ASN A 131 -11.80 11.49 9.28
C ASN A 131 -13.29 11.90 9.31
N ALA A 132 -14.03 11.67 8.23
CA ALA A 132 -15.48 11.93 8.19
C ALA A 132 -16.24 11.09 9.22
N SER A 133 -15.92 9.80 9.36
CA SER A 133 -16.52 8.92 10.35
C SER A 133 -16.20 9.37 11.79
N SER A 134 -14.97 9.81 12.04
CA SER A 134 -14.56 10.34 13.36
C SER A 134 -15.33 11.59 13.73
N THR A 135 -15.56 12.50 12.77
CA THR A 135 -16.38 13.71 12.97
C THR A 135 -17.84 13.35 13.27
N GLN A 136 -18.38 12.36 12.56
CA GLN A 136 -19.74 11.88 12.80
C GLN A 136 -19.88 11.21 14.18
N ILE A 137 -18.90 10.42 14.61
CA ILE A 137 -18.86 9.82 15.95
C ILE A 137 -18.81 10.91 17.03
N ALA A 138 -17.96 11.94 16.87
CA ALA A 138 -17.90 13.06 17.79
C ALA A 138 -19.27 13.76 17.92
N SER A 139 -19.92 14.10 16.82
CA SER A 139 -21.26 14.70 16.83
C SER A 139 -22.31 13.78 17.47
N GLY A 140 -22.28 12.47 17.18
CA GLY A 140 -23.19 11.50 17.82
C GLY A 140 -22.95 11.36 19.32
N THR A 141 -21.71 11.50 19.77
CA THR A 141 -21.36 11.49 21.20
C THR A 141 -21.91 12.72 21.91
N ASP A 142 -21.82 13.89 21.31
CA ASP A 142 -22.40 15.14 21.84
C ASP A 142 -23.93 15.03 21.97
N GLU A 143 -24.61 14.52 20.93
CA GLU A 143 -26.05 14.28 20.98
C GLU A 143 -26.46 13.27 22.04
N ALA A 144 -25.69 12.19 22.22
CA ALA A 144 -25.93 11.21 23.27
C ALA A 144 -25.73 11.81 24.67
N SER A 145 -24.76 12.72 24.83
CA SER A 145 -24.53 13.46 26.07
C SER A 145 -25.74 14.35 26.43
N ASP A 146 -26.28 15.09 25.45
CA ASP A 146 -27.44 15.96 25.63
C ASP A 146 -28.72 15.15 25.98
N LYS A 147 -28.93 14.02 25.34
CA LYS A 147 -30.00 13.09 25.67
C LYS A 147 -29.86 12.53 27.09
N SER A 148 -28.64 12.18 27.50
CA SER A 148 -28.34 11.70 28.84
C SER A 148 -28.69 12.75 29.90
N ARG A 149 -28.35 14.04 29.67
CA ARG A 149 -28.76 15.15 30.55
C ARG A 149 -30.28 15.26 30.65
N SER A 150 -30.99 15.17 29.51
CA SER A 150 -32.45 15.21 29.48
C SER A 150 -33.09 14.08 30.31
N VAL A 151 -32.52 12.86 30.22
CA VAL A 151 -32.94 11.72 31.01
C VAL A 151 -32.69 12.00 32.54
N THR A 152 -31.53 12.54 32.89
CA THR A 152 -31.23 12.90 34.27
C THR A 152 -32.27 13.90 34.83
N THR A 153 -32.60 14.94 34.06
CA THR A 153 -33.63 15.93 34.45
C THR A 153 -35.01 15.28 34.61
N ALA A 154 -35.38 14.36 33.72
CA ALA A 154 -36.65 13.63 33.85
C ALA A 154 -36.70 12.72 35.08
N VAL A 155 -35.57 12.07 35.44
CA VAL A 155 -35.46 11.27 36.64
C VAL A 155 -35.59 12.14 37.92
N ASP A 156 -34.97 13.33 37.93
CA ASP A 156 -35.13 14.28 39.04
C ASP A 156 -36.58 14.73 39.20
N GLN A 157 -37.29 15.04 38.09
CA GLN A 157 -38.72 15.36 38.15
C GLN A 157 -39.58 14.20 38.64
N LEU A 158 -39.27 12.98 38.23
CA LEU A 158 -39.96 11.79 38.74
C LEU A 158 -39.74 11.63 40.27
N SER A 159 -38.51 11.86 40.73
CA SER A 159 -38.20 11.82 42.17
C SER A 159 -39.03 12.81 42.96
N HIS A 160 -39.13 14.07 42.49
CA HIS A 160 -40.03 15.08 43.12
C HIS A 160 -41.48 14.68 43.10
N THR A 161 -41.96 14.11 41.98
CA THR A 161 -43.35 13.65 41.87
C THR A 161 -43.64 12.51 42.86
N ILE A 162 -42.73 11.55 43.00
CA ILE A 162 -42.84 10.44 43.97
C ILE A 162 -42.91 10.98 45.40
N THR A 163 -42.06 11.98 45.72
CA THR A 163 -42.10 12.61 47.05
C THR A 163 -43.47 13.27 47.31
N SER A 164 -43.98 14.05 46.34
CA SER A 164 -45.30 14.69 46.46
C SER A 164 -46.46 13.67 46.59
N ILE A 165 -46.36 12.54 45.87
CA ILE A 165 -47.34 11.44 46.00
C ILE A 165 -47.26 10.84 47.40
N SER A 166 -46.07 10.62 47.95
CA SER A 166 -45.88 10.10 49.31
C SER A 166 -46.47 11.01 50.33
N GLU A 167 -46.24 12.33 50.26
CA GLU A 167 -46.84 13.34 51.11
C GLU A 167 -48.39 13.34 51.03
N SER A 168 -48.91 13.23 49.78
CA SER A 168 -50.35 13.15 49.56
C SER A 168 -50.97 11.87 50.16
N CYS A 169 -50.26 10.76 50.14
CA CYS A 169 -50.69 9.51 50.74
C CYS A 169 -50.74 9.61 52.30
N ASP A 170 -49.75 10.30 52.89
CA ASP A 170 -49.74 10.50 54.32
C ASP A 170 -50.86 11.45 54.74
N ASP A 171 -51.18 12.52 54.05
CA ASP A 171 -52.32 13.38 54.27
C ASP A 171 -53.64 12.62 54.11
N MET A 172 -53.77 11.75 53.11
CA MET A 172 -54.96 10.88 53.01
C MET A 172 -55.14 9.93 54.16
N LYS A 173 -54.07 9.36 54.75
CA LYS A 173 -54.13 8.52 55.94
C LYS A 173 -54.68 9.32 57.14
N LEU A 174 -54.18 10.55 57.32
CA LEU A 174 -54.68 11.44 58.40
C LEU A 174 -56.17 11.73 58.22
N LYS A 175 -56.60 12.10 56.98
CA LYS A 175 -58.02 12.36 56.71
C LYS A 175 -58.90 11.11 56.84
N ALA A 176 -58.42 9.95 56.51
CA ALA A 176 -59.14 8.69 56.71
C ALA A 176 -59.35 8.41 58.20
N ALA A 177 -58.31 8.63 59.04
CA ALA A 177 -58.41 8.47 60.49
C ALA A 177 -59.35 9.49 61.13
N GLU A 178 -59.38 10.76 60.66
CA GLU A 178 -60.35 11.78 61.07
C GLU A 178 -61.79 11.40 60.71
N THR A 179 -61.97 10.86 59.47
CA THR A 179 -63.29 10.40 58.97
C THR A 179 -63.78 9.21 59.82
N GLU A 180 -62.91 8.25 60.12
CA GLU A 180 -63.24 7.13 61.02
C GLU A 180 -63.67 7.62 62.40
N LYS A 181 -62.95 8.57 63.03
CA LYS A 181 -63.31 9.16 64.28
C LYS A 181 -64.67 9.89 64.23
N ALA A 182 -64.90 10.66 63.20
CA ALA A 182 -66.19 11.35 62.98
C ALA A 182 -67.33 10.35 62.80
N THR A 183 -67.11 9.27 62.07
CA THR A 183 -68.08 8.19 61.84
C THR A 183 -68.43 7.49 63.21
N LEU A 184 -67.44 7.15 64.01
CA LEU A 184 -67.66 6.57 65.33
C LEU A 184 -68.40 7.48 66.21
N SER A 185 -68.10 8.80 66.24
CA SER A 185 -68.86 9.80 66.95
C SER A 185 -70.31 9.90 66.49
N GLY A 186 -70.58 9.85 65.20
CA GLY A 186 -71.91 9.82 64.61
C GLY A 186 -72.70 8.60 65.04
N VAL A 187 -72.09 7.41 65.06
CA VAL A 187 -72.73 6.19 65.56
C VAL A 187 -73.14 6.31 67.03
N GLN A 188 -72.28 6.88 67.86
CA GLN A 188 -72.60 7.14 69.27
C GLN A 188 -73.81 8.08 69.45
N ILE A 189 -73.90 9.13 68.65
CA ILE A 189 -75.03 10.06 68.64
C ILE A 189 -76.35 9.34 68.27
N VAL A 190 -76.30 8.54 67.19
CA VAL A 190 -77.44 7.75 66.70
C VAL A 190 -77.91 6.73 67.80
N ASP A 191 -76.96 6.07 68.42
CA ASP A 191 -77.26 5.11 69.52
C ASP A 191 -77.92 5.84 70.75
N SER A 192 -77.37 6.99 71.12
CA SER A 192 -77.95 7.85 72.15
C SER A 192 -79.37 8.33 71.78
N MET A 193 -79.62 8.72 70.54
CA MET A 193 -80.97 9.09 70.06
C MET A 193 -81.91 7.89 70.08
N SER A 194 -81.44 6.72 69.69
CA SER A 194 -82.25 5.46 69.78
C SER A 194 -82.69 5.17 71.24
N THR A 195 -81.77 5.34 72.18
CA THR A 195 -82.08 5.16 73.60
C THR A 195 -83.12 6.17 74.11
N ILE A 196 -82.99 7.42 73.73
CA ILE A 196 -84.00 8.49 74.12
C ILE A 196 -85.34 8.19 73.42
N MET A 197 -85.39 7.72 72.17
CA MET A 197 -86.63 7.34 71.55
C MET A 197 -87.32 6.16 72.23
N GLN A 198 -86.54 5.17 72.71
CA GLN A 198 -87.10 4.07 73.50
C GLN A 198 -87.69 4.54 74.90
N GLU A 199 -87.02 5.51 75.57
CA GLU A 199 -87.52 6.09 76.75
C GLU A 199 -88.84 6.85 76.57
N ILE A 200 -88.96 7.55 75.41
CA ILE A 200 -90.20 8.26 75.06
C ILE A 200 -91.38 7.28 74.79
N ASP A 201 -91.09 6.12 74.17
CA ASP A 201 -92.12 5.15 73.82
C ASP A 201 -92.63 4.34 75.01
N THR A 202 -91.94 4.44 76.14
CA THR A 202 -92.30 3.77 77.42
C THR A 202 -92.99 4.68 78.47
N MET A 203 -93.15 5.97 78.14
CA MET A 203 -93.95 6.95 78.92
C MET A 203 -95.35 7.02 78.34
#